data_2c01ead7814e61211f3345bf2beece08
#
_entry.id   2c01ead7814e61211f3345bf2beece08
#
_cell.length_a   1.000
_cell.length_b   1.000
_cell.length_c   1.000
_cell.angle_alpha   90.00
_cell.angle_beta   90.00
_cell.angle_gamma   90.00
#
_symmetry.space_group_name_H-M   'P 1'
#
loop_
_entity.id
_entity.type
_entity.pdbx_description
1 polymer ?
#
loop_
_entity_poly.entity_id
_entity_poly.type
_entity_poly.pdbx_seq_one_letter_code
_entity_poly.pdbx_strand_id
1 'polypeptide(L)'
;MLAWCLVGVRSSSLVRKLFPSVPNLLKAHIDYLLMTGLLMIFYLLFAHFRVAVSPAILVAMSVGSLMNPVGFLALAISPNIRQNPTSPFGAIMAGSFTLTTIGYAGAAWSVAHAAVLNL
;
A
#
# COMPACT_ATOMS: atom_id res chain seq x y z
N MET A 1 -4.25 13.80 -5.14
CA MET A 1 -3.67 13.70 -6.50
C MET A 1 -4.36 12.64 -7.35
N LEU A 2 -4.39 11.36 -6.97
CA LEU A 2 -5.02 10.28 -7.76
C LEU A 2 -6.52 10.49 -8.01
N ALA A 3 -7.28 11.03 -7.05
CA ALA A 3 -8.68 11.37 -7.23
C ALA A 3 -8.88 12.39 -8.35
N TRP A 4 -8.03 13.42 -8.43
CA TRP A 4 -8.05 14.40 -9.52
C TRP A 4 -7.69 13.79 -10.88
N CYS A 5 -6.77 12.82 -10.90
CA CYS A 5 -6.49 12.05 -12.11
C CYS A 5 -7.70 11.25 -12.59
N LEU A 6 -8.45 10.64 -11.68
CA LEU A 6 -9.67 9.90 -12.01
C LEU A 6 -10.77 10.81 -12.59
N VAL A 7 -10.95 12.00 -12.03
CA VAL A 7 -11.87 13.02 -12.58
C VAL A 7 -11.36 13.51 -13.94
N GLY A 8 -10.05 13.77 -14.04
CA GLY A 8 -9.40 14.25 -15.26
C GLY A 8 -9.46 13.27 -16.44
N VAL A 9 -9.41 11.94 -16.16
CA VAL A 9 -9.57 10.91 -17.20
C VAL A 9 -10.90 11.01 -17.91
N ARG A 10 -11.94 11.47 -17.21
CA ARG A 10 -13.28 11.64 -17.81
C ARG A 10 -13.41 12.93 -18.63
N SER A 11 -12.64 13.97 -18.29
CA SER A 11 -12.75 15.31 -18.88
C SER A 11 -11.59 15.73 -19.78
N SER A 12 -10.41 15.08 -19.69
CA SER A 12 -9.20 15.49 -20.41
C SER A 12 -8.60 14.34 -21.21
N SER A 13 -8.42 14.59 -22.52
CA SER A 13 -7.72 13.65 -23.43
C SER A 13 -6.27 13.40 -23.05
N LEU A 14 -5.61 14.38 -22.46
CA LEU A 14 -4.22 14.28 -21.99
C LEU A 14 -4.09 13.28 -20.81
N VAL A 15 -4.96 13.38 -19.82
CA VAL A 15 -4.95 12.49 -18.67
C VAL A 15 -5.29 11.06 -19.09
N ARG A 16 -6.21 10.89 -20.06
CA ARG A 16 -6.52 9.56 -20.62
C ARG A 16 -5.35 8.95 -21.38
N LYS A 17 -4.51 9.75 -22.02
CA LYS A 17 -3.29 9.27 -22.68
C LYS A 17 -2.23 8.83 -21.67
N LEU A 18 -2.12 9.54 -20.54
CA LEU A 18 -1.17 9.21 -19.47
C LEU A 18 -1.58 7.94 -18.70
N PHE A 19 -2.88 7.72 -18.52
CA PHE A 19 -3.44 6.59 -17.78
C PHE A 19 -4.39 5.79 -18.66
N PRO A 20 -3.87 4.93 -19.56
CA PRO A 20 -4.71 4.14 -20.45
C PRO A 20 -5.56 3.10 -19.71
N SER A 21 -5.16 2.68 -18.50
CA SER A 21 -5.93 1.74 -17.67
C SER A 21 -6.58 2.42 -16.47
N VAL A 22 -7.80 2.93 -16.67
CA VAL A 22 -8.61 3.56 -15.61
C VAL A 22 -8.90 2.58 -14.45
N PRO A 23 -9.21 1.28 -14.67
CA PRO A 23 -9.41 0.34 -13.57
C PRO A 23 -8.19 0.22 -12.66
N ASN A 24 -6.98 0.19 -13.21
CA ASN A 24 -5.75 0.13 -12.40
C ASN A 24 -5.48 1.44 -11.65
N LEU A 25 -5.81 2.59 -12.26
CA LEU A 25 -5.74 3.88 -11.57
C LEU A 25 -6.70 3.93 -10.37
N LEU A 26 -7.92 3.41 -10.53
CA LEU A 26 -8.89 3.32 -9.45
C LEU A 26 -8.41 2.38 -8.34
N LYS A 27 -7.86 1.21 -8.69
CA LYS A 27 -7.25 0.29 -7.72
C LYS A 27 -6.13 0.95 -6.92
N ALA A 28 -5.23 1.68 -7.59
CA ALA A 28 -4.17 2.43 -6.93
C ALA A 28 -4.73 3.43 -5.92
N HIS A 29 -5.78 4.17 -6.31
CA HIS A 29 -6.41 5.16 -5.42
C HIS A 29 -7.04 4.51 -4.19
N ILE A 30 -7.80 3.43 -4.37
CA ILE A 30 -8.43 2.69 -3.27
C ILE A 30 -7.37 2.09 -2.35
N ASP A 31 -6.32 1.51 -2.91
CA ASP A 31 -5.26 0.87 -2.14
C ASP A 31 -4.48 1.90 -1.30
N TYR A 32 -4.20 3.10 -1.83
CA TYR A 32 -3.62 4.19 -1.04
C TYR A 32 -4.52 4.60 0.13
N LEU A 33 -5.84 4.68 -0.08
CA LEU A 33 -6.78 4.99 1.00
C LEU A 33 -6.79 3.91 2.07
N LEU A 34 -6.82 2.64 1.67
CA LEU A 34 -6.78 1.49 2.58
C LEU A 34 -5.48 1.46 3.38
N MET A 35 -4.33 1.60 2.71
CA MET A 35 -3.03 1.60 3.38
C MET A 35 -2.88 2.76 4.35
N THR A 36 -3.35 3.95 3.98
CA THR A 36 -3.36 5.12 4.87
C THR A 36 -4.25 4.86 6.09
N GLY A 37 -5.44 4.29 5.89
CA GLY A 37 -6.35 3.93 6.98
C GLY A 37 -5.72 2.91 7.92
N LEU A 38 -5.08 1.88 7.39
CA LEU A 38 -4.39 0.86 8.20
C LEU A 38 -3.23 1.46 9.01
N LEU A 39 -2.39 2.28 8.40
CA LEU A 39 -1.31 2.98 9.11
C LEU A 39 -1.85 3.84 10.26
N MET A 40 -2.95 4.56 10.02
CA MET A 40 -3.60 5.38 11.04
C MET A 40 -4.15 4.53 12.20
N ILE A 41 -4.82 3.43 11.89
CA ILE A 41 -5.34 2.49 12.90
C ILE A 41 -4.21 1.96 13.76
N PHE A 42 -3.13 1.46 13.16
CA PHE A 42 -2.00 0.93 13.92
C PHE A 42 -1.28 2.02 14.73
N TYR A 43 -1.15 3.24 14.19
CA TYR A 43 -0.63 4.37 14.95
C TYR A 43 -1.44 4.61 16.23
N LEU A 44 -2.78 4.63 16.11
CA LEU A 44 -3.67 4.81 17.28
C LEU A 44 -3.57 3.65 18.26
N LEU A 45 -3.47 2.40 17.78
CA LEU A 45 -3.29 1.22 18.63
C LEU A 45 -1.95 1.26 19.37
N PHE A 46 -0.87 1.63 18.70
CA PHE A 46 0.44 1.77 19.33
C PHE A 46 0.43 2.84 20.42
N ALA A 47 -0.22 3.97 20.16
CA ALA A 47 -0.35 5.04 21.12
C ALA A 47 -1.23 4.62 22.32
N HIS A 48 -2.36 3.95 22.05
CA HIS A 48 -3.30 3.51 23.10
C HIS A 48 -2.69 2.46 24.03
N PHE A 49 -2.07 1.43 23.49
CA PHE A 49 -1.45 0.36 24.26
C PHE A 49 0.00 0.64 24.67
N ARG A 50 0.54 1.81 24.31
CA ARG A 50 1.94 2.21 24.57
C ARG A 50 2.94 1.16 24.08
N VAL A 51 2.71 0.63 22.88
CA VAL A 51 3.52 -0.46 22.31
C VAL A 51 4.85 0.11 21.83
N ALA A 52 5.96 -0.43 22.33
CA ALA A 52 7.29 -0.20 21.79
C ALA A 52 7.50 -1.08 20.56
N VAL A 53 7.19 -0.56 19.37
CA VAL A 53 7.31 -1.29 18.10
C VAL A 53 8.75 -1.23 17.60
N SER A 54 9.25 -2.37 17.12
CA SER A 54 10.57 -2.41 16.48
C SER A 54 10.62 -1.49 15.25
N PRO A 55 11.69 -0.69 15.08
CA PRO A 55 11.87 0.14 13.90
C PRO A 55 11.77 -0.65 12.58
N ALA A 56 12.21 -1.91 12.57
CA ALA A 56 12.12 -2.77 11.40
C ALA A 56 10.66 -3.04 10.98
N ILE A 57 9.76 -3.25 11.95
CA ILE A 57 8.32 -3.43 11.70
C ILE A 57 7.72 -2.13 11.13
N LEU A 58 8.06 -0.98 11.71
CA LEU A 58 7.59 0.33 11.24
C LEU A 58 8.04 0.61 9.80
N VAL A 59 9.29 0.33 9.48
CA VAL A 59 9.83 0.49 8.13
C VAL A 59 9.12 -0.47 7.16
N ALA A 60 8.95 -1.75 7.54
CA ALA A 60 8.25 -2.73 6.71
C ALA A 60 6.80 -2.33 6.42
N MET A 61 6.05 -1.86 7.42
CA MET A 61 4.70 -1.34 7.25
C MET A 61 4.66 -0.14 6.31
N SER A 62 5.52 0.85 6.56
CA SER A 62 5.53 2.12 5.82
C SER A 62 5.94 1.91 4.37
N VAL A 63 7.05 1.22 4.14
CA VAL A 63 7.55 0.95 2.77
C VAL A 63 6.58 0.05 2.01
N GLY A 64 6.08 -1.02 2.64
CA GLY A 64 5.10 -1.90 2.01
C GLY A 64 3.81 -1.17 1.63
N SER A 65 3.28 -0.33 2.53
CA SER A 65 2.07 0.47 2.29
C SER A 65 2.23 1.50 1.17
N LEU A 66 3.43 2.03 0.97
CA LEU A 66 3.72 2.95 -0.13
C LEU A 66 3.92 2.21 -1.46
N MET A 67 4.60 1.06 -1.42
CA MET A 67 4.97 0.33 -2.64
C MET A 67 3.82 -0.45 -3.26
N ASN A 68 2.88 -0.98 -2.47
CA ASN A 68 1.75 -1.75 -2.99
C ASN A 68 0.92 -0.95 -4.02
N PRO A 69 0.43 0.27 -3.70
CA PRO A 69 -0.36 1.04 -4.66
C PRO A 69 0.44 1.51 -5.87
N VAL A 70 1.77 1.67 -5.73
CA VAL A 70 2.67 2.04 -6.84
C VAL A 70 2.62 1.00 -7.96
N GLY A 71 2.47 -0.28 -7.63
CA GLY A 71 2.30 -1.34 -8.63
C GLY A 71 1.07 -1.13 -9.50
N PHE A 72 -0.07 -0.82 -8.92
CA PHE A 72 -1.29 -0.51 -9.67
C PHE A 72 -1.16 0.79 -10.46
N LEU A 73 -0.44 1.77 -9.94
CA LEU A 73 -0.15 3.01 -10.66
C LEU A 73 0.72 2.75 -11.89
N ALA A 74 1.74 1.92 -11.76
CA ALA A 74 2.58 1.50 -12.89
C ALA A 74 1.77 0.78 -13.97
N LEU A 75 0.84 -0.11 -13.58
CA LEU A 75 -0.08 -0.78 -14.48
C LEU A 75 -1.13 0.16 -15.09
N ALA A 76 -1.47 1.25 -14.42
CA ALA A 76 -2.36 2.27 -14.99
C ALA A 76 -1.69 3.04 -16.14
N ILE A 77 -0.38 3.26 -16.03
CA ILE A 77 0.44 3.95 -17.04
C ILE A 77 0.83 2.98 -18.16
N SER A 78 1.24 1.78 -17.81
CA SER A 78 1.71 0.74 -18.74
C SER A 78 1.01 -0.60 -18.49
N PRO A 79 -0.21 -0.81 -19.05
CA PRO A 79 -1.01 -2.00 -18.79
C PRO A 79 -0.36 -3.32 -19.24
N ASN A 80 0.60 -3.23 -20.16
CA ASN A 80 1.29 -4.37 -20.76
C ASN A 80 2.53 -4.83 -19.98
N ILE A 81 2.78 -4.28 -18.79
CA ILE A 81 3.90 -4.71 -17.95
C ILE A 81 3.75 -6.20 -17.62
N ARG A 82 4.82 -6.96 -17.82
CA ARG A 82 4.88 -8.36 -17.45
C ARG A 82 4.77 -8.56 -15.95
N GLN A 83 3.70 -9.23 -15.51
CA GLN A 83 3.41 -9.48 -14.09
C GLN A 83 3.93 -10.84 -13.59
N ASN A 84 4.69 -11.57 -14.42
CA ASN A 84 5.26 -12.86 -14.00
C ASN A 84 6.24 -12.67 -12.83
N PRO A 85 6.27 -13.59 -11.85
CA PRO A 85 7.21 -13.53 -10.72
C PRO A 85 8.69 -13.47 -11.13
N THR A 86 9.01 -13.97 -12.31
CA THR A 86 10.35 -13.95 -12.90
C THR A 86 10.71 -12.61 -13.54
N SER A 87 9.72 -11.71 -13.77
CA SER A 87 9.97 -10.38 -14.30
C SER A 87 10.43 -9.43 -13.17
N PRO A 88 11.24 -8.39 -13.48
CA PRO A 88 11.66 -7.42 -12.48
C PRO A 88 10.48 -6.76 -11.76
N PHE A 89 9.43 -6.42 -12.50
CA PHE A 89 8.21 -5.85 -11.93
C PHE A 89 7.49 -6.83 -10.99
N GLY A 90 7.30 -8.08 -11.41
CA GLY A 90 6.68 -9.13 -10.59
C GLY A 90 7.46 -9.41 -9.32
N ALA A 91 8.79 -9.43 -9.40
CA ALA A 91 9.66 -9.60 -8.23
C ALA A 91 9.55 -8.44 -7.23
N ILE A 92 9.52 -7.19 -7.71
CA ILE A 92 9.33 -6.01 -6.86
C ILE A 92 7.96 -6.05 -6.18
N MET A 93 6.90 -6.42 -6.91
CA MET A 93 5.56 -6.51 -6.34
C MET A 93 5.45 -7.63 -5.32
N ALA A 94 6.01 -8.82 -5.58
CA ALA A 94 6.06 -9.92 -4.63
C ALA A 94 6.83 -9.52 -3.36
N GLY A 95 7.95 -8.83 -3.49
CA GLY A 95 8.72 -8.29 -2.37
C GLY A 95 7.91 -7.27 -1.55
N SER A 96 7.19 -6.38 -2.22
CA SER A 96 6.32 -5.40 -1.57
C SER A 96 5.20 -6.07 -0.77
N PHE A 97 4.50 -7.04 -1.34
CA PHE A 97 3.46 -7.82 -0.63
C PHE A 97 4.01 -8.56 0.57
N THR A 98 5.18 -9.21 0.44
CA THR A 98 5.83 -9.92 1.54
C THR A 98 6.20 -8.95 2.66
N LEU A 99 6.80 -7.81 2.32
CA LEU A 99 7.19 -6.78 3.27
C LEU A 99 5.99 -6.21 4.02
N THR A 100 4.91 -5.91 3.31
CA THR A 100 3.64 -5.44 3.89
C THR A 100 3.06 -6.47 4.85
N THR A 101 3.01 -7.74 4.45
CA THR A 101 2.47 -8.82 5.28
C THR A 101 3.28 -8.99 6.56
N ILE A 102 4.60 -9.03 6.46
CA ILE A 102 5.50 -9.15 7.62
C ILE A 102 5.33 -7.93 8.54
N GLY A 103 5.28 -6.72 7.98
CA GLY A 103 5.10 -5.48 8.74
C GLY A 103 3.81 -5.48 9.55
N TYR A 104 2.68 -5.73 8.89
CA TYR A 104 1.37 -5.71 9.56
C TYR A 104 1.15 -6.91 10.50
N ALA A 105 1.65 -8.10 10.16
CA ALA A 105 1.61 -9.26 11.06
C ALA A 105 2.43 -9.02 12.33
N GLY A 106 3.63 -8.46 12.19
CA GLY A 106 4.47 -8.08 13.34
C GLY A 106 3.85 -6.99 14.20
N ALA A 107 3.22 -5.99 13.57
CA ALA A 107 2.49 -4.94 14.27
C ALA A 107 1.28 -5.48 15.03
N ALA A 108 0.47 -6.33 14.40
CA ALA A 108 -0.69 -6.97 15.02
C ALA A 108 -0.27 -7.84 16.20
N TRP A 109 0.79 -8.62 16.07
CA TRP A 109 1.36 -9.41 17.16
C TRP A 109 1.79 -8.51 18.32
N SER A 110 2.49 -7.42 18.06
CA SER A 110 2.96 -6.48 19.10
C SER A 110 1.80 -5.86 19.86
N VAL A 111 0.73 -5.46 19.16
CA VAL A 111 -0.48 -4.93 19.79
C VAL A 111 -1.20 -5.99 20.63
N ALA A 112 -1.38 -7.19 20.08
CA ALA A 112 -2.05 -8.28 20.78
C ALA A 112 -1.30 -8.66 22.08
N HIS A 113 0.03 -8.77 22.02
CA HIS A 113 0.87 -9.04 23.17
C HIS A 113 0.74 -7.94 24.24
N ALA A 114 0.80 -6.67 23.85
CA ALA A 114 0.64 -5.55 24.76
C ALA A 114 -0.78 -5.49 25.38
N ALA A 115 -1.82 -5.78 24.58
CA ALA A 115 -3.20 -5.84 25.08
C ALA A 115 -3.38 -6.92 26.16
N VAL A 116 -2.80 -8.11 25.96
CA VAL A 116 -2.85 -9.19 26.95
C VAL A 116 -2.11 -8.82 28.23
N LEU A 117 -0.97 -8.15 28.13
CA LEU A 117 -0.21 -7.72 29.32
C LEU A 117 -0.91 -6.61 30.14
N ASN A 118 -1.84 -5.86 29.53
CA ASN A 118 -2.60 -4.81 30.18
C ASN A 118 -3.98 -5.27 30.70
N LEU A 119 -4.30 -6.54 30.53
CA LEU A 119 -5.49 -7.16 31.14
C LEU A 119 -5.24 -7.54 32.59
#